data_97de2a2524a62e79b8ebcbe7d98a11ae
#
_entry.id   97de2a2524a62e79b8ebcbe7d98a11ae
#
_cell.length_a   1.000
_cell.length_b   1.000
_cell.length_c   1.000
_cell.angle_alpha   90.00
_cell.angle_beta   90.00
_cell.angle_gamma   90.00
#
_symmetry.space_group_name_H-M   'P 1'
#
loop_
_entity.id
_entity.type
_entity.pdbx_description
1 polymer ?
#
loop_
_entity_poly.entity_id
_entity_poly.type
_entity_poly.pdbx_seq_one_letter_code
_entity_poly.pdbx_strand_id
1 'polypeptide(L)'
;LDLGSLASVGEAAAAILAEVPRVDVLVNNAGVMGTPEGRTADGFETQLGVDHLGHWALTAHLLPALLAAPAARVVTVTSFARLMGRPLDPANPHLNGSYDPWRAYGQAKLANYHFGLGLQDAFVRAGAAASSLLAHPGMAHTELQPTTVRLGGAGGQARFWAWYARTVGMSPARAALPQLRAATDPSARGGEFFGPRFVTFGPAVRLRVLRRRNQEAIRTLWEVSQRETGLAIEP
;
A
#
# COMPACT_ATOMS: atom_id res chain seq x y z
N LEU A 1 11.26 12.64 0.43
CA LEU A 1 10.18 11.94 -0.26
C LEU A 1 8.86 12.24 0.43
N ASP A 2 7.97 12.92 -0.27
CA ASP A 2 6.57 13.13 0.09
C ASP A 2 5.69 12.38 -0.91
N LEU A 3 4.96 11.36 -0.44
CA LEU A 3 4.06 10.56 -1.28
C LEU A 3 2.79 11.33 -1.70
N GLY A 4 2.50 12.46 -1.07
CA GLY A 4 1.43 13.39 -1.45
C GLY A 4 1.82 14.35 -2.58
N SER A 5 2.97 14.16 -3.22
CA SER A 5 3.45 14.97 -4.35
C SER A 5 4.19 14.08 -5.36
N LEU A 6 3.63 13.94 -6.55
CA LEU A 6 4.27 13.19 -7.64
C LEU A 6 5.63 13.77 -8.03
N ALA A 7 5.79 15.10 -7.96
CA ALA A 7 7.07 15.76 -8.19
C ALA A 7 8.12 15.30 -7.17
N SER A 8 7.77 15.31 -5.87
CA SER A 8 8.66 14.83 -4.80
C SER A 8 8.99 13.34 -4.93
N VAL A 9 8.04 12.52 -5.39
CA VAL A 9 8.27 11.10 -5.67
C VAL A 9 9.26 10.93 -6.83
N GLY A 10 9.11 11.70 -7.91
CA GLY A 10 10.02 11.67 -9.06
C GLY A 10 11.45 12.11 -8.70
N GLU A 11 11.59 13.21 -7.94
CA GLU A 11 12.89 13.69 -7.45
C GLU A 11 13.58 12.64 -6.56
N ALA A 12 12.85 12.05 -5.63
CA ALA A 12 13.38 11.01 -4.75
C ALA A 12 13.80 9.75 -5.52
N ALA A 13 13.00 9.32 -6.49
CA ALA A 13 13.34 8.18 -7.35
C ALA A 13 14.58 8.46 -8.19
N ALA A 14 14.69 9.67 -8.78
CA ALA A 14 15.87 10.08 -9.54
C ALA A 14 17.13 10.09 -8.66
N ALA A 15 17.05 10.60 -7.43
CA ALA A 15 18.16 10.56 -6.48
C ALA A 15 18.59 9.13 -6.14
N ILE A 16 17.61 8.22 -5.90
CA ILE A 16 17.92 6.80 -5.65
C ILE A 16 18.63 6.18 -6.85
N LEU A 17 18.12 6.38 -8.07
CA LEU A 17 18.69 5.83 -9.30
C LEU A 17 20.08 6.37 -9.62
N ALA A 18 20.42 7.57 -9.15
CA ALA A 18 21.77 8.13 -9.27
C ALA A 18 22.77 7.44 -8.32
N GLU A 19 22.33 6.95 -7.18
CA GLU A 19 23.18 6.32 -6.16
C GLU A 19 23.33 4.81 -6.34
N VAL A 20 22.29 4.12 -6.84
CA VAL A 20 22.29 2.66 -6.92
C VAL A 20 21.83 2.16 -8.29
N PRO A 21 22.55 1.19 -8.89
CA PRO A 21 22.18 0.63 -10.20
C PRO A 21 20.99 -0.34 -10.14
N ARG A 22 20.65 -0.82 -8.95
CA ARG A 22 19.56 -1.76 -8.74
C ARG A 22 18.91 -1.60 -7.37
N VAL A 23 17.66 -2.04 -7.25
CA VAL A 23 16.88 -2.10 -6.00
C VAL A 23 16.47 -3.55 -5.78
N ASP A 24 17.00 -4.18 -4.75
CA ASP A 24 16.70 -5.58 -4.42
C ASP A 24 15.38 -5.70 -3.62
N VAL A 25 15.04 -4.69 -2.81
CA VAL A 25 13.79 -4.67 -2.02
C VAL A 25 13.20 -3.27 -1.99
N LEU A 26 11.95 -3.16 -2.40
CA LEU A 26 11.12 -1.96 -2.23
C LEU A 26 9.97 -2.29 -1.27
N VAL A 27 9.82 -1.51 -0.20
CA VAL A 27 8.71 -1.68 0.75
C VAL A 27 7.80 -0.45 0.71
N ASN A 28 6.67 -0.57 0.04
CA ASN A 28 5.61 0.42 -0.03
C ASN A 28 4.80 0.38 1.27
N ASN A 29 5.32 1.02 2.33
CA ASN A 29 4.80 0.91 3.70
C ASN A 29 4.15 2.19 4.21
N ALA A 30 4.67 3.35 3.86
CA ALA A 30 4.19 4.62 4.39
C ALA A 30 2.70 4.82 4.09
N GLY A 31 2.02 5.62 4.91
CA GLY A 31 0.61 5.87 4.71
C GLY A 31 -0.02 6.70 5.81
N VAL A 32 -1.24 7.14 5.55
CA VAL A 32 -2.11 7.87 6.46
C VAL A 32 -3.41 7.10 6.68
N MET A 33 -4.15 7.41 7.73
CA MET A 33 -5.36 6.66 8.08
C MET A 33 -6.42 7.61 8.63
N GLY A 34 -7.66 7.48 8.11
CA GLY A 34 -8.82 8.15 8.68
C GLY A 34 -8.69 9.68 8.72
N THR A 35 -7.98 10.28 7.77
CA THR A 35 -7.78 11.73 7.69
C THR A 35 -9.09 12.44 7.40
N PRO A 36 -9.24 13.72 7.76
CA PRO A 36 -10.29 14.57 7.20
C PRO A 36 -10.24 14.60 5.68
N GLU A 37 -11.35 15.02 5.04
CA GLU A 37 -11.33 15.26 3.61
C GLU A 37 -10.24 16.28 3.25
N GLY A 38 -9.41 15.92 2.30
CA GLY A 38 -8.27 16.73 1.87
C GLY A 38 -7.73 16.26 0.53
N ARG A 39 -6.79 17.03 -0.01
CA ARG A 39 -6.16 16.78 -1.29
C ARG A 39 -4.65 16.81 -1.17
N THR A 40 -3.99 15.96 -1.95
CA THR A 40 -2.55 16.01 -2.18
C THR A 40 -2.18 17.22 -3.06
N ALA A 41 -0.88 17.48 -3.22
CA ALA A 41 -0.40 18.53 -4.11
C ALA A 41 -0.90 18.36 -5.55
N ASP A 42 -1.12 17.11 -5.98
CA ASP A 42 -1.60 16.78 -7.32
C ASP A 42 -3.15 16.72 -7.42
N GLY A 43 -3.86 17.06 -6.33
CA GLY A 43 -5.32 17.10 -6.29
C GLY A 43 -6.00 15.77 -5.99
N PHE A 44 -5.28 14.71 -5.67
CA PHE A 44 -5.84 13.41 -5.29
C PHE A 44 -6.47 13.45 -3.89
N GLU A 45 -7.48 12.61 -3.66
CA GLU A 45 -7.93 12.36 -2.29
C GLU A 45 -6.74 11.90 -1.44
N THR A 46 -6.57 12.48 -0.25
CA THR A 46 -5.34 12.36 0.55
C THR A 46 -4.93 10.90 0.81
N GLN A 47 -5.87 10.03 1.19
CA GLN A 47 -5.52 8.65 1.55
C GLN A 47 -5.25 7.81 0.29
N LEU A 48 -6.01 7.98 -0.77
CA LEU A 48 -5.72 7.32 -2.06
C LEU A 48 -4.39 7.81 -2.64
N GLY A 49 -4.15 9.13 -2.58
CA GLY A 49 -2.92 9.75 -3.08
C GLY A 49 -1.68 9.23 -2.37
N VAL A 50 -1.63 9.36 -1.04
CA VAL A 50 -0.46 9.00 -0.23
C VAL A 50 -0.29 7.48 -0.15
N ASP A 51 -1.37 6.74 0.15
CA ASP A 51 -1.27 5.32 0.43
C ASP A 51 -1.11 4.46 -0.82
N HIS A 52 -1.58 4.94 -1.98
CA HIS A 52 -1.56 4.16 -3.22
C HIS A 52 -0.88 4.87 -4.39
N LEU A 53 -1.37 6.03 -4.85
CA LEU A 53 -0.87 6.66 -6.07
C LEU A 53 0.60 7.10 -5.97
N GLY A 54 1.02 7.59 -4.80
CA GLY A 54 2.43 7.89 -4.54
C GLY A 54 3.32 6.64 -4.59
N HIS A 55 2.86 5.51 -4.05
CA HIS A 55 3.57 4.24 -4.14
C HIS A 55 3.55 3.64 -5.56
N TRP A 56 2.45 3.83 -6.29
CA TRP A 56 2.37 3.51 -7.71
C TRP A 56 3.46 4.25 -8.48
N ALA A 57 3.52 5.58 -8.31
CA ALA A 57 4.51 6.42 -8.99
C ALA A 57 5.96 6.05 -8.61
N LEU A 58 6.22 5.83 -7.31
CA LEU A 58 7.54 5.38 -6.85
C LEU A 58 7.95 4.05 -7.45
N THR A 59 7.02 3.08 -7.50
CA THR A 59 7.27 1.77 -8.10
C THR A 59 7.52 1.90 -9.60
N ALA A 60 6.76 2.73 -10.32
CA ALA A 60 6.93 2.98 -11.75
C ALA A 60 8.31 3.59 -12.06
N HIS A 61 8.71 4.61 -11.32
CA HIS A 61 10.03 5.24 -11.50
C HIS A 61 11.20 4.30 -11.17
N LEU A 62 11.07 3.45 -10.14
CA LEU A 62 12.11 2.51 -9.74
C LEU A 62 12.07 1.18 -10.50
N LEU A 63 11.09 0.98 -11.38
CA LEU A 63 10.91 -0.29 -12.10
C LEU A 63 12.17 -0.76 -12.84
N PRO A 64 12.91 0.07 -13.57
CA PRO A 64 14.15 -0.37 -14.24
C PRO A 64 15.18 -0.93 -13.25
N ALA A 65 15.37 -0.29 -12.10
CA ALA A 65 16.31 -0.75 -11.08
C ALA A 65 15.83 -2.02 -10.35
N LEU A 66 14.51 -2.19 -10.19
CA LEU A 66 13.91 -3.43 -9.67
C LEU A 66 14.12 -4.58 -10.65
N LEU A 67 13.95 -4.35 -11.95
CA LEU A 67 14.17 -5.38 -12.98
C LEU A 67 15.63 -5.72 -13.19
N ALA A 68 16.55 -4.80 -12.88
CA ALA A 68 17.99 -5.05 -12.91
C ALA A 68 18.50 -5.95 -11.77
N ALA A 69 17.72 -6.10 -10.71
CA ALA A 69 18.07 -7.00 -9.61
C ALA A 69 17.72 -8.45 -9.94
N PRO A 70 18.56 -9.45 -9.55
CA PRO A 70 18.37 -10.85 -9.93
C PRO A 70 17.11 -11.49 -9.30
N ALA A 71 16.57 -10.92 -8.22
CA ALA A 71 15.39 -11.42 -7.53
C ALA A 71 14.73 -10.31 -6.69
N ALA A 72 14.40 -9.17 -7.30
CA ALA A 72 13.80 -8.06 -6.60
C ALA A 72 12.47 -8.43 -5.92
N ARG A 73 12.18 -7.78 -4.81
CA ARG A 73 10.91 -7.89 -4.10
C ARG A 73 10.26 -6.54 -3.90
N VAL A 74 9.03 -6.41 -4.34
CA VAL A 74 8.17 -5.28 -4.02
C VAL A 74 7.16 -5.73 -2.97
N VAL A 75 7.25 -5.22 -1.75
CA VAL A 75 6.34 -5.52 -0.65
C VAL A 75 5.35 -4.37 -0.49
N THR A 76 4.08 -4.61 -0.78
CA THR A 76 3.02 -3.61 -0.63
C THR A 76 2.26 -3.82 0.66
N VAL A 77 2.22 -2.77 1.50
CA VAL A 77 1.55 -2.84 2.80
C VAL A 77 0.09 -2.43 2.68
N THR A 78 -0.78 -3.37 3.00
CA THR A 78 -2.23 -3.18 3.11
C THR A 78 -2.68 -3.24 4.57
N SER A 79 -3.99 -3.30 4.81
CA SER A 79 -4.61 -3.42 6.14
C SER A 79 -5.79 -4.39 6.09
N PHE A 80 -6.22 -4.89 7.24
CA PHE A 80 -7.51 -5.57 7.33
C PHE A 80 -8.68 -4.63 6.99
N ALA A 81 -8.51 -3.31 7.09
CA ALA A 81 -9.47 -2.30 6.66
C ALA A 81 -9.85 -2.43 5.17
N ARG A 82 -9.02 -3.08 4.34
CA ARG A 82 -9.37 -3.42 2.95
C ARG A 82 -10.68 -4.20 2.81
N LEU A 83 -11.09 -4.93 3.86
CA LEU A 83 -12.34 -5.70 3.86
C LEU A 83 -13.58 -4.80 3.92
N MET A 84 -13.43 -3.55 4.38
CA MET A 84 -14.47 -2.52 4.36
C MET A 84 -14.41 -1.67 3.09
N GLY A 85 -13.30 -1.75 2.35
CA GLY A 85 -13.09 -1.02 1.10
C GLY A 85 -13.96 -1.55 -0.03
N ARG A 86 -14.24 -0.67 -0.99
CA ARG A 86 -14.82 -1.00 -2.29
C ARG A 86 -13.78 -0.80 -3.37
N PRO A 87 -13.82 -1.54 -4.49
CA PRO A 87 -13.02 -1.25 -5.66
C PRO A 87 -13.18 0.21 -6.08
N LEU A 88 -12.14 0.77 -6.71
CA LEU A 88 -12.21 2.14 -7.21
C LEU A 88 -13.37 2.27 -8.21
N ASP A 89 -14.13 3.35 -8.06
CA ASP A 89 -15.04 3.83 -9.08
C ASP A 89 -14.22 4.67 -10.07
N PRO A 90 -14.07 4.25 -11.34
CA PRO A 90 -13.28 4.99 -12.32
C PRO A 90 -13.83 6.40 -12.61
N ALA A 91 -15.12 6.63 -12.37
CA ALA A 91 -15.76 7.93 -12.52
C ALA A 91 -15.56 8.86 -11.31
N ASN A 92 -15.34 8.29 -10.12
CA ASN A 92 -15.15 9.06 -8.89
C ASN A 92 -14.16 8.39 -7.91
N PRO A 93 -12.89 8.20 -8.30
CA PRO A 93 -11.91 7.52 -7.46
C PRO A 93 -11.59 8.29 -6.17
N HIS A 94 -11.83 9.59 -6.18
CA HIS A 94 -11.51 10.50 -5.08
C HIS A 94 -12.67 10.75 -4.12
N LEU A 95 -13.79 10.04 -4.24
CA LEU A 95 -14.97 10.13 -3.37
C LEU A 95 -15.57 11.54 -3.27
N ASN A 96 -15.49 12.33 -4.35
CA ASN A 96 -16.06 13.67 -4.42
C ASN A 96 -17.54 13.67 -4.04
N GLY A 97 -17.94 14.53 -3.10
CA GLY A 97 -19.32 14.67 -2.65
C GLY A 97 -19.84 13.50 -1.78
N SER A 98 -19.00 12.51 -1.47
CA SER A 98 -19.39 11.33 -0.69
C SER A 98 -18.26 10.83 0.22
N TYR A 99 -17.42 11.74 0.72
CA TYR A 99 -16.27 11.40 1.54
C TYR A 99 -16.68 10.84 2.90
N ASP A 100 -16.05 9.77 3.29
CA ASP A 100 -16.01 9.23 4.64
C ASP A 100 -14.59 8.73 4.93
N PRO A 101 -13.97 9.14 6.07
CA PRO A 101 -12.57 8.84 6.36
C PRO A 101 -12.23 7.34 6.36
N TRP A 102 -13.14 6.50 6.87
CA TRP A 102 -12.90 5.06 6.95
C TRP A 102 -13.16 4.35 5.62
N ARG A 103 -14.14 4.84 4.86
CA ARG A 103 -14.39 4.37 3.49
C ARG A 103 -13.19 4.67 2.60
N ALA A 104 -12.65 5.90 2.67
CA ALA A 104 -11.46 6.31 1.92
C ALA A 104 -10.23 5.47 2.30
N TYR A 105 -10.00 5.26 3.60
CA TYR A 105 -8.93 4.38 4.07
C TYR A 105 -9.10 2.93 3.60
N GLY A 106 -10.30 2.37 3.73
CA GLY A 106 -10.61 1.03 3.26
C GLY A 106 -10.39 0.88 1.75
N GLN A 107 -10.81 1.88 0.96
CA GLN A 107 -10.60 1.94 -0.48
C GLN A 107 -9.09 1.97 -0.83
N ALA A 108 -8.31 2.86 -0.20
CA ALA A 108 -6.87 2.95 -0.44
C ALA A 108 -6.14 1.65 -0.07
N LYS A 109 -6.49 1.00 1.04
CA LYS A 109 -5.88 -0.28 1.44
C LYS A 109 -6.34 -1.46 0.59
N LEU A 110 -7.54 -1.42 0.02
CA LEU A 110 -7.98 -2.38 -0.99
C LEU A 110 -7.24 -2.14 -2.32
N ALA A 111 -7.01 -0.89 -2.71
CA ALA A 111 -6.18 -0.54 -3.85
C ALA A 111 -4.76 -1.13 -3.71
N ASN A 112 -4.12 -0.99 -2.55
CA ASN A 112 -2.82 -1.60 -2.27
C ASN A 112 -2.84 -3.13 -2.37
N TYR A 113 -3.91 -3.78 -1.92
CA TYR A 113 -4.06 -5.23 -2.06
C TYR A 113 -4.19 -5.65 -3.53
N HIS A 114 -4.99 -4.95 -4.32
CA HIS A 114 -5.12 -5.20 -5.75
C HIS A 114 -3.82 -4.88 -6.50
N PHE A 115 -3.13 -3.80 -6.10
CA PHE A 115 -1.82 -3.43 -6.67
C PHE A 115 -0.80 -4.54 -6.51
N GLY A 116 -0.61 -5.06 -5.30
CA GLY A 116 0.34 -6.14 -5.09
C GLY A 116 0.03 -7.41 -5.90
N LEU A 117 -1.25 -7.76 -6.07
CA LEU A 117 -1.66 -8.90 -6.90
C LEU A 117 -1.44 -8.62 -8.38
N GLY A 118 -1.86 -7.44 -8.86
CA GLY A 118 -1.71 -7.04 -10.26
C GLY A 118 -0.26 -6.89 -10.68
N LEU A 119 0.59 -6.35 -9.81
CA LEU A 119 2.03 -6.24 -10.06
C LEU A 119 2.69 -7.63 -10.17
N GLN A 120 2.29 -8.58 -9.33
CA GLN A 120 2.77 -9.97 -9.48
C GLN A 120 2.33 -10.57 -10.81
N ASP A 121 1.08 -10.35 -11.21
CA ASP A 121 0.58 -10.86 -12.48
C ASP A 121 1.32 -10.17 -13.66
N ALA A 122 1.70 -8.89 -13.53
CA ALA A 122 2.53 -8.18 -14.53
C ALA A 122 3.94 -8.78 -14.62
N PHE A 123 4.63 -9.00 -13.50
CA PHE A 123 5.95 -9.65 -13.49
C PHE A 123 5.92 -11.04 -14.11
N VAL A 124 4.89 -11.85 -13.80
CA VAL A 124 4.74 -13.19 -14.40
C VAL A 124 4.54 -13.11 -15.92
N ARG A 125 3.70 -12.20 -16.40
CA ARG A 125 3.48 -12.03 -17.85
C ARG A 125 4.73 -11.59 -18.59
N ALA A 126 5.54 -10.74 -17.96
CA ALA A 126 6.79 -10.24 -18.52
C ALA A 126 7.95 -11.26 -18.41
N GLY A 127 7.79 -12.36 -17.69
CA GLY A 127 8.88 -13.29 -17.39
C GLY A 127 9.95 -12.70 -16.47
N ALA A 128 9.62 -11.63 -15.73
CA ALA A 128 10.56 -10.96 -14.85
C ALA A 128 10.91 -11.81 -13.62
N ALA A 129 12.18 -11.73 -13.19
CA ALA A 129 12.64 -12.40 -11.96
C ALA A 129 12.14 -11.72 -10.68
N ALA A 130 11.58 -10.50 -10.79
CA ALA A 130 11.03 -9.75 -9.68
C ALA A 130 9.74 -10.39 -9.13
N SER A 131 9.48 -10.17 -7.86
CA SER A 131 8.29 -10.67 -7.16
C SER A 131 7.58 -9.55 -6.42
N SER A 132 6.26 -9.53 -6.50
CA SER A 132 5.41 -8.66 -5.69
C SER A 132 4.73 -9.47 -4.59
N LEU A 133 4.82 -8.98 -3.36
CA LEU A 133 4.28 -9.62 -2.16
C LEU A 133 3.41 -8.62 -1.40
N LEU A 134 2.51 -9.16 -0.61
CA LEU A 134 1.62 -8.37 0.23
C LEU A 134 1.96 -8.58 1.71
N ALA A 135 1.82 -7.52 2.48
CA ALA A 135 1.90 -7.60 3.93
C ALA A 135 0.84 -6.74 4.61
N HIS A 136 0.44 -7.14 5.82
CA HIS A 136 -0.32 -6.25 6.69
C HIS A 136 0.18 -6.40 8.14
N PRO A 137 0.35 -5.26 8.86
CA PRO A 137 1.00 -5.23 10.16
C PRO A 137 0.14 -5.76 11.32
N GLY A 138 -1.16 -5.96 11.10
CA GLY A 138 -2.11 -6.13 12.20
C GLY A 138 -2.45 -4.80 12.86
N MET A 139 -2.75 -4.84 14.16
CA MET A 139 -2.96 -3.64 14.98
C MET A 139 -1.66 -3.31 15.72
N ALA A 140 -1.11 -2.12 15.51
CA ALA A 140 0.14 -1.70 16.09
C ALA A 140 -0.01 -0.42 16.92
N HIS A 141 0.80 -0.30 17.97
CA HIS A 141 1.00 0.97 18.68
C HIS A 141 1.92 1.87 17.86
N THR A 142 1.37 2.63 16.92
CA THR A 142 2.11 3.57 16.08
C THR A 142 1.55 4.97 16.22
N GLU A 143 2.25 5.97 15.69
CA GLU A 143 1.78 7.37 15.63
C GLU A 143 0.60 7.57 14.66
N LEU A 144 0.19 6.52 13.95
CA LEU A 144 -0.88 6.60 12.95
C LEU A 144 -2.22 7.02 13.60
N GLN A 145 -2.65 6.36 14.69
CA GLN A 145 -3.89 6.70 15.41
C GLN A 145 -3.82 8.08 16.10
N PRO A 146 -2.77 8.41 16.90
CA PRO A 146 -2.62 9.75 17.45
C PRO A 146 -2.61 10.85 16.39
N THR A 147 -1.98 10.62 15.25
CA THR A 147 -1.97 11.57 14.13
C THR A 147 -3.37 11.78 13.55
N THR A 148 -4.13 10.71 13.33
CA THR A 148 -5.53 10.79 12.89
C THR A 148 -6.37 11.64 13.85
N VAL A 149 -6.24 11.43 15.17
CA VAL A 149 -6.96 12.20 16.18
C VAL A 149 -6.53 13.68 16.17
N ARG A 150 -5.23 13.97 16.06
CA ARG A 150 -4.70 15.35 16.01
C ARG A 150 -5.21 16.11 14.79
N LEU A 151 -5.38 15.43 13.66
CA LEU A 151 -5.89 16.01 12.42
C LEU A 151 -7.42 16.17 12.41
N GLY A 152 -8.12 15.80 13.50
CA GLY A 152 -9.58 15.87 13.57
C GLY A 152 -10.29 14.79 12.73
N GLY A 153 -9.55 13.77 12.28
CA GLY A 153 -10.09 12.66 11.50
C GLY A 153 -10.82 11.61 12.33
N ALA A 154 -11.56 10.73 11.64
CA ALA A 154 -12.22 9.53 12.16
C ALA A 154 -13.29 9.73 13.26
N GLY A 155 -13.69 10.96 13.59
CA GLY A 155 -14.80 11.25 14.51
C GLY A 155 -14.72 10.54 15.87
N GLY A 156 -15.85 10.26 16.52
CA GLY A 156 -15.90 9.60 17.84
C GLY A 156 -15.29 8.18 17.87
N GLN A 157 -15.22 7.50 16.75
CA GLN A 157 -14.63 6.16 16.66
C GLN A 157 -13.08 6.19 16.76
N ALA A 158 -12.42 7.31 16.44
CA ALA A 158 -10.97 7.44 16.53
C ALA A 158 -10.45 7.17 17.95
N ARG A 159 -11.15 7.68 18.97
CA ARG A 159 -10.79 7.49 20.38
C ARG A 159 -10.91 6.03 20.81
N PHE A 160 -11.94 5.34 20.36
CA PHE A 160 -12.13 3.91 20.63
C PHE A 160 -11.00 3.09 19.99
N TRP A 161 -10.70 3.32 18.73
CA TRP A 161 -9.63 2.59 18.02
C TRP A 161 -8.25 2.91 18.57
N ALA A 162 -8.00 4.15 19.00
CA ALA A 162 -6.75 4.53 19.68
C ALA A 162 -6.61 3.83 21.03
N TRP A 163 -7.67 3.76 21.82
CA TRP A 163 -7.68 3.02 23.08
C TRP A 163 -7.47 1.52 22.83
N TYR A 164 -8.20 0.93 21.90
CA TYR A 164 -8.06 -0.50 21.56
C TYR A 164 -6.65 -0.84 21.07
N ALA A 165 -6.07 -0.02 20.20
CA ALA A 165 -4.71 -0.19 19.73
C ALA A 165 -3.71 -0.16 20.89
N ARG A 166 -3.88 0.76 21.86
CA ARG A 166 -3.02 0.86 23.06
C ARG A 166 -3.10 -0.33 23.99
N THR A 167 -4.24 -1.02 24.04
CA THR A 167 -4.45 -2.14 24.99
C THR A 167 -4.15 -3.49 24.36
N VAL A 168 -4.45 -3.69 23.08
CA VAL A 168 -4.37 -4.99 22.39
C VAL A 168 -3.34 -4.99 21.27
N GLY A 169 -2.89 -3.79 20.83
CA GLY A 169 -1.96 -3.66 19.72
C GLY A 169 -0.58 -4.24 20.00
N MET A 170 0.10 -4.65 18.94
CA MET A 170 1.49 -5.12 19.00
C MET A 170 2.47 -3.94 19.05
N SER A 171 3.68 -4.17 19.58
CA SER A 171 4.77 -3.20 19.44
C SER A 171 5.09 -2.96 17.96
N PRO A 172 5.61 -1.77 17.58
CA PRO A 172 6.01 -1.49 16.20
C PRO A 172 6.95 -2.55 15.61
N ALA A 173 7.90 -3.03 16.41
CA ALA A 173 8.83 -4.08 16.00
C ALA A 173 8.10 -5.40 15.64
N ARG A 174 7.09 -5.81 16.40
CA ARG A 174 6.29 -7.00 16.08
C ARG A 174 5.38 -6.78 14.89
N ALA A 175 4.82 -5.58 14.75
CA ALA A 175 3.98 -5.23 13.62
C ALA A 175 4.76 -5.13 12.30
N ALA A 176 6.07 -4.92 12.34
CA ALA A 176 6.93 -4.93 11.16
C ALA A 176 7.28 -6.36 10.66
N LEU A 177 7.09 -7.41 11.48
CA LEU A 177 7.50 -8.78 11.11
C LEU A 177 6.85 -9.32 9.83
N PRO A 178 5.56 -9.06 9.50
CA PRO A 178 5.00 -9.51 8.23
C PRO A 178 5.68 -8.87 7.02
N GLN A 179 5.98 -7.58 7.06
CA GLN A 179 6.69 -6.87 5.99
C GLN A 179 8.12 -7.40 5.85
N LEU A 180 8.84 -7.55 6.96
CA LEU A 180 10.18 -8.11 6.97
C LEU A 180 10.18 -9.55 6.43
N ARG A 181 9.21 -10.37 6.84
CA ARG A 181 9.09 -11.73 6.34
C ARG A 181 8.81 -11.75 4.84
N ALA A 182 7.91 -10.93 4.33
CA ALA A 182 7.68 -10.80 2.89
C ALA A 182 8.95 -10.39 2.13
N ALA A 183 9.74 -9.48 2.72
CA ALA A 183 10.97 -8.97 2.13
C ALA A 183 12.12 -9.98 2.15
N THR A 184 12.28 -10.77 3.22
CA THR A 184 13.52 -11.51 3.50
C THR A 184 13.37 -13.04 3.61
N ASP A 185 12.16 -13.59 3.79
CA ASP A 185 11.96 -15.06 3.88
C ASP A 185 12.36 -15.70 2.52
N PRO A 186 13.42 -16.54 2.46
CA PRO A 186 13.86 -17.14 1.21
C PRO A 186 12.82 -18.12 0.61
N SER A 187 11.86 -18.56 1.41
CA SER A 187 10.76 -19.43 0.96
C SER A 187 9.54 -18.64 0.47
N ALA A 188 9.54 -17.30 0.59
CA ALA A 188 8.43 -16.47 0.12
C ALA A 188 8.39 -16.44 -1.41
N ARG A 189 7.17 -16.59 -1.96
CA ARG A 189 6.92 -16.59 -3.40
C ARG A 189 6.06 -15.40 -3.80
N GLY A 190 6.24 -14.93 -5.01
CA GLY A 190 5.45 -13.84 -5.57
C GLY A 190 3.93 -14.09 -5.46
N GLY A 191 3.19 -13.04 -5.12
CA GLY A 191 1.75 -13.07 -4.89
C GLY A 191 1.34 -13.59 -3.51
N GLU A 192 2.27 -13.94 -2.61
CA GLU A 192 1.94 -14.33 -1.24
C GLU A 192 1.60 -13.11 -0.39
N PHE A 193 0.79 -13.36 0.63
CA PHE A 193 0.31 -12.38 1.58
C PHE A 193 0.71 -12.77 3.00
N PHE A 194 1.38 -11.87 3.71
CA PHE A 194 1.84 -12.07 5.08
C PHE A 194 1.11 -11.16 6.06
N GLY A 195 0.80 -11.68 7.22
CA GLY A 195 0.16 -10.93 8.30
C GLY A 195 0.14 -11.70 9.60
N PRO A 196 -0.35 -11.09 10.69
CA PRO A 196 -0.48 -11.78 11.97
C PRO A 196 -1.48 -12.92 11.88
N ARG A 197 -1.19 -14.02 12.57
CA ARG A 197 -2.02 -15.24 12.57
C ARG A 197 -3.48 -14.99 12.96
N PHE A 198 -3.71 -14.08 13.90
CA PHE A 198 -5.05 -13.75 14.41
C PHE A 198 -5.57 -12.41 13.86
N VAL A 199 -5.17 -12.04 12.65
CA VAL A 199 -5.55 -10.82 11.92
C VAL A 199 -5.00 -9.55 12.56
N THR A 200 -5.23 -9.31 13.85
CA THR A 200 -4.80 -8.09 14.55
C THR A 200 -3.52 -8.27 15.33
N PHE A 201 -3.18 -9.50 15.75
CA PHE A 201 -1.99 -9.83 16.53
C PHE A 201 -1.47 -11.25 16.25
N GLY A 202 -0.30 -11.58 16.79
CA GLY A 202 0.30 -12.91 16.70
C GLY A 202 1.52 -12.97 15.77
N PRO A 203 2.11 -14.16 15.58
CA PRO A 203 3.26 -14.33 14.70
C PRO A 203 2.91 -14.03 13.24
N ALA A 204 3.89 -13.54 12.50
CA ALA A 204 3.76 -13.33 11.04
C ALA A 204 3.64 -14.69 10.33
N VAL A 205 2.54 -14.90 9.63
CA VAL A 205 2.24 -16.13 8.89
C VAL A 205 1.81 -15.79 7.45
N ARG A 206 1.85 -16.79 6.56
CA ARG A 206 1.22 -16.68 5.24
C ARG A 206 -0.29 -16.72 5.40
N LEU A 207 -0.96 -15.75 4.79
CA LEU A 207 -2.41 -15.61 4.79
C LEU A 207 -2.97 -16.06 3.44
N ARG A 208 -4.25 -16.44 3.43
CA ARG A 208 -4.94 -16.84 2.19
C ARG A 208 -5.20 -15.61 1.30
N VAL A 209 -4.87 -15.75 0.01
CA VAL A 209 -5.16 -14.77 -1.03
C VAL A 209 -6.41 -15.19 -1.79
N LEU A 210 -7.40 -14.31 -1.88
CA LEU A 210 -8.66 -14.53 -2.59
C LEU A 210 -8.60 -13.86 -3.98
N ARG A 211 -8.00 -14.53 -4.97
CA ARG A 211 -7.77 -13.94 -6.31
C ARG A 211 -9.01 -13.88 -7.21
N ARG A 212 -9.91 -14.85 -7.13
CA ARG A 212 -10.99 -15.04 -8.13
C ARG A 212 -11.98 -13.87 -8.28
N ARG A 213 -12.08 -12.99 -7.29
CA ARG A 213 -13.03 -11.86 -7.29
C ARG A 213 -12.39 -10.52 -7.65
N ASN A 214 -11.10 -10.49 -8.01
CA ASN A 214 -10.32 -9.27 -8.05
C ASN A 214 -9.85 -8.85 -9.45
N GLN A 215 -10.06 -9.65 -10.50
CA GLN A 215 -9.48 -9.38 -11.83
C GLN A 215 -10.01 -8.08 -12.48
N GLU A 216 -11.32 -7.85 -12.41
CA GLU A 216 -11.91 -6.61 -12.91
C GLU A 216 -11.44 -5.40 -12.08
N ALA A 217 -11.48 -5.52 -10.74
CA ALA A 217 -11.03 -4.47 -9.85
C ALA A 217 -9.53 -4.15 -10.02
N ILE A 218 -8.69 -5.15 -10.35
CA ILE A 218 -7.28 -4.94 -10.69
C ILE A 218 -7.16 -4.17 -12.00
N ARG A 219 -7.91 -4.52 -13.04
CA ARG A 219 -7.89 -3.76 -14.31
C ARG A 219 -8.30 -2.31 -14.10
N THR A 220 -9.42 -2.08 -13.44
CA THR A 220 -9.89 -0.72 -13.10
C THR A 220 -8.85 0.05 -12.30
N LEU A 221 -8.19 -0.59 -11.32
CA LEU A 221 -7.12 0.05 -10.56
C LEU A 221 -5.96 0.49 -11.45
N TRP A 222 -5.53 -0.36 -12.39
CA TRP A 222 -4.45 -0.04 -13.34
C TRP A 222 -4.81 1.15 -14.19
N GLU A 223 -5.99 1.14 -14.81
CA GLU A 223 -6.51 2.22 -15.65
C GLU A 223 -6.58 3.54 -14.89
N VAL A 224 -7.13 3.52 -13.67
CA VAL A 224 -7.23 4.71 -12.81
C VAL A 224 -5.86 5.19 -12.39
N SER A 225 -4.99 4.31 -11.88
CA SER A 225 -3.67 4.72 -11.38
C SER A 225 -2.79 5.29 -12.50
N GLN A 226 -2.82 4.69 -13.67
CA GLN A 226 -2.09 5.19 -14.84
C GLN A 226 -2.66 6.54 -15.31
N ARG A 227 -3.98 6.70 -15.35
CA ARG A 227 -4.63 7.95 -15.73
C ARG A 227 -4.28 9.08 -14.76
N GLU A 228 -4.40 8.83 -13.45
CA GLU A 228 -4.19 9.84 -12.43
C GLU A 228 -2.71 10.26 -12.32
N THR A 229 -1.79 9.32 -12.42
CA THR A 229 -0.35 9.61 -12.26
C THR A 229 0.37 9.92 -13.56
N GLY A 230 -0.21 9.57 -14.72
CA GLY A 230 0.47 9.64 -16.01
C GLY A 230 1.59 8.61 -16.17
N LEU A 231 1.74 7.65 -15.25
CA LEU A 231 2.84 6.67 -15.22
C LEU A 231 2.31 5.26 -15.41
N ALA A 232 2.89 4.52 -16.36
CA ALA A 232 2.63 3.10 -16.57
C ALA A 232 3.60 2.20 -15.77
N ILE A 233 3.13 1.02 -15.36
CA ILE A 233 3.97 -0.06 -14.83
C ILE A 233 3.94 -1.21 -15.83
N GLU A 234 4.98 -1.28 -16.63
CA GLU A 234 5.15 -2.26 -17.71
C GLU A 234 6.53 -2.96 -17.52
N PRO A 235 6.56 -4.08 -16.77
CA PRO A 235 7.79 -4.83 -16.51
C PRO A 235 8.41 -5.45 -17.76
#